data_a6169fff0e897d78383c08607cbfa020
#
_entry.id   a6169fff0e897d78383c08607cbfa020
#
_cell.length_a   1.000
_cell.length_b   1.000
_cell.length_c   1.000
_cell.angle_alpha   90.00
_cell.angle_beta   90.00
_cell.angle_gamma   90.00
#
_symmetry.space_group_name_H-M   'P 1'
#
loop_
_entity.id
_entity.type
_entity.pdbx_description
1 polymer ?
#
loop_
_entity_poly.entity_id
_entity_poly.type
_entity_poly.pdbx_seq_one_letter_code
_entity_poly.pdbx_strand_id
1 'polypeptide(L)'
;MPVETPVRRRRRVRHRPRLIPCLLALVAVLLVIKWIAPFAPRERPLPETPDWITVELLPLNEFSRPGTPLEEVNGIVIHYVGNPGTTAAQNHSFFTNLAQTGETYASSHFLVGLDGEVLQNVPLNEVAYCSNQRNDDTISIECCHPDDSGEFTSATYESLVRLTRWLMEEYGLDTSQVIRHYDVTGKLCPKAFVEHPEEWERFLRALEE
;
A
#
# COMPACT_ATOMS: atom_id res chain seq x y z
N MET A 1 95.70 -27.34 8.54
CA MET A 1 94.97 -26.63 7.47
C MET A 1 93.44 -26.86 7.71
N PRO A 2 92.65 -25.83 8.06
CA PRO A 2 91.25 -25.99 8.22
C PRO A 2 90.54 -25.82 6.87
N VAL A 3 89.55 -26.76 6.60
CA VAL A 3 88.74 -26.77 5.38
C VAL A 3 87.55 -25.85 5.60
N GLU A 4 87.47 -24.78 4.83
CA GLU A 4 86.30 -23.89 4.82
C GLU A 4 85.12 -24.51 4.06
N THR A 5 83.97 -24.62 4.72
CA THR A 5 82.72 -25.07 4.12
C THR A 5 82.01 -23.86 3.50
N PRO A 6 81.42 -23.97 2.26
CA PRO A 6 80.78 -22.82 1.64
C PRO A 6 79.37 -22.58 2.19
N VAL A 7 79.11 -21.33 2.62
CA VAL A 7 77.79 -20.86 3.10
C VAL A 7 76.81 -20.74 1.92
N ARG A 8 75.77 -21.58 1.93
CA ARG A 8 74.73 -21.59 0.94
C ARG A 8 73.74 -20.42 1.16
N ARG A 9 73.86 -19.33 0.33
CA ARG A 9 72.96 -18.19 0.34
C ARG A 9 71.54 -18.66 -0.07
N ARG A 10 70.55 -18.63 0.86
CA ARG A 10 69.11 -18.83 0.56
C ARG A 10 68.60 -17.63 -0.25
N ARG A 11 68.19 -17.87 -1.51
CA ARG A 11 67.43 -16.90 -2.32
C ARG A 11 66.04 -16.67 -1.66
N ARG A 12 65.77 -15.44 -1.19
CA ARG A 12 64.43 -14.99 -0.80
C ARG A 12 63.60 -14.86 -2.06
N VAL A 13 62.61 -15.75 -2.20
CA VAL A 13 61.55 -15.63 -3.21
C VAL A 13 60.63 -14.47 -2.78
N ARG A 14 60.70 -13.36 -3.48
CA ARG A 14 59.75 -12.26 -3.32
C ARG A 14 58.40 -12.70 -3.89
N HIS A 15 57.45 -13.05 -3.04
CA HIS A 15 56.04 -13.18 -3.46
C HIS A 15 55.54 -11.80 -3.91
N ARG A 16 55.39 -11.61 -5.19
CA ARG A 16 54.66 -10.47 -5.75
C ARG A 16 53.19 -10.68 -5.43
N PRO A 17 52.51 -9.72 -4.76
CA PRO A 17 51.09 -9.86 -4.51
C PRO A 17 50.35 -9.98 -5.85
N ARG A 18 49.48 -10.98 -5.95
CA ARG A 18 48.61 -11.20 -7.13
C ARG A 18 47.48 -10.14 -7.14
N LEU A 19 47.85 -8.89 -7.48
CA LEU A 19 46.87 -7.76 -7.55
C LEU A 19 45.89 -7.89 -8.73
N ILE A 20 46.33 -8.57 -9.80
CA ILE A 20 45.51 -8.74 -11.01
C ILE A 20 44.21 -9.53 -10.76
N PRO A 21 44.19 -10.70 -10.07
CA PRO A 21 42.94 -11.42 -9.84
C PRO A 21 41.98 -10.67 -8.91
N CYS A 22 42.49 -9.88 -7.95
CA CYS A 22 41.62 -9.03 -7.11
C CYS A 22 40.98 -7.90 -7.91
N LEU A 23 41.71 -7.30 -8.85
CA LEU A 23 41.19 -6.23 -9.72
C LEU A 23 40.11 -6.78 -10.68
N LEU A 24 40.35 -7.95 -11.26
CA LEU A 24 39.34 -8.62 -12.13
C LEU A 24 38.08 -9.03 -11.37
N ALA A 25 38.21 -9.51 -10.13
CA ALA A 25 37.08 -9.82 -9.26
C ALA A 25 36.27 -8.55 -8.93
N LEU A 26 36.95 -7.43 -8.63
CA LEU A 26 36.29 -6.15 -8.34
C LEU A 26 35.50 -5.63 -9.57
N VAL A 27 36.12 -5.71 -10.77
CA VAL A 27 35.45 -5.32 -12.04
C VAL A 27 34.24 -6.22 -12.32
N ALA A 28 34.34 -7.52 -12.10
CA ALA A 28 33.23 -8.46 -12.27
C ALA A 28 32.07 -8.13 -11.29
N VAL A 29 32.37 -7.83 -10.03
CA VAL A 29 31.36 -7.42 -9.04
C VAL A 29 30.70 -6.09 -9.43
N LEU A 30 31.46 -5.10 -9.90
CA LEU A 30 30.91 -3.82 -10.36
C LEU A 30 30.03 -3.98 -11.62
N LEU A 31 30.38 -4.89 -12.53
CA LEU A 31 29.56 -5.21 -13.70
C LEU A 31 28.26 -5.91 -13.31
N VAL A 32 28.31 -6.85 -12.34
CA VAL A 32 27.11 -7.52 -11.81
C VAL A 32 26.21 -6.50 -11.11
N ILE A 33 26.76 -5.61 -10.28
CA ILE A 33 26.00 -4.53 -9.63
C ILE A 33 25.36 -3.61 -10.68
N LYS A 34 26.08 -3.23 -11.73
CA LYS A 34 25.55 -2.41 -12.82
C LYS A 34 24.44 -3.10 -13.62
N TRP A 35 24.45 -4.43 -13.67
CA TRP A 35 23.45 -5.23 -14.36
C TRP A 35 22.19 -5.48 -13.52
N ILE A 36 22.34 -5.58 -12.19
CA ILE A 36 21.24 -5.77 -11.23
C ILE A 36 20.59 -4.42 -10.82
N ALA A 37 21.36 -3.32 -10.79
CA ALA A 37 20.85 -2.01 -10.39
C ALA A 37 19.62 -1.51 -11.17
N PRO A 38 19.48 -1.75 -12.50
CA PRO A 38 18.25 -1.39 -13.21
C PRO A 38 17.03 -2.27 -12.88
N PHE A 39 17.23 -3.42 -12.20
CA PHE A 39 16.16 -4.33 -11.77
C PHE A 39 15.85 -4.21 -10.27
N ALA A 40 16.55 -3.33 -9.54
CA ALA A 40 16.14 -3.02 -8.19
C ALA A 40 14.76 -2.34 -8.24
N PRO A 41 13.77 -2.78 -7.44
CA PRO A 41 12.48 -2.10 -7.34
C PRO A 41 12.74 -0.62 -7.07
N ARG A 42 12.31 0.25 -7.97
CA ARG A 42 12.28 1.68 -7.68
C ARG A 42 11.15 1.87 -6.69
N GLU A 43 11.47 2.22 -5.46
CA GLU A 43 10.47 2.74 -4.53
C GLU A 43 9.77 3.90 -5.24
N ARG A 44 8.49 3.71 -5.57
CA ARG A 44 7.68 4.79 -6.11
C ARG A 44 7.49 5.80 -4.96
N PRO A 45 7.81 7.09 -5.14
CA PRO A 45 7.50 8.06 -4.11
C PRO A 45 6.00 8.01 -3.82
N LEU A 46 5.62 8.16 -2.56
CA LEU A 46 4.21 8.23 -2.19
C LEU A 46 3.56 9.44 -2.87
N PRO A 47 2.31 9.31 -3.32
CA PRO A 47 1.53 10.44 -3.81
C PRO A 47 1.45 11.54 -2.76
N GLU A 48 1.51 12.79 -3.19
CA GLU A 48 1.23 13.92 -2.32
C GLU A 48 -0.28 13.96 -2.04
N THR A 49 -0.64 13.90 -0.75
CA THR A 49 -2.05 13.91 -0.34
C THR A 49 -2.67 15.29 -0.64
N PRO A 50 -3.75 15.37 -1.44
CA PRO A 50 -4.41 16.63 -1.76
C PRO A 50 -4.98 17.34 -0.52
N ASP A 51 -5.03 18.68 -0.55
CA ASP A 51 -5.51 19.52 0.56
C ASP A 51 -6.97 19.27 0.98
N TRP A 52 -7.79 18.64 0.11
CA TRP A 52 -9.17 18.30 0.43
C TRP A 52 -9.30 16.97 1.19
N ILE A 53 -8.21 16.25 1.44
CA ILE A 53 -8.14 15.05 2.28
C ILE A 53 -7.57 15.46 3.64
N THR A 54 -8.29 15.18 4.70
CA THR A 54 -7.80 15.34 6.06
C THR A 54 -6.99 14.12 6.45
N VAL A 55 -5.71 14.31 6.78
CA VAL A 55 -4.83 13.23 7.21
C VAL A 55 -4.91 13.05 8.72
N GLU A 56 -5.57 11.99 9.17
CA GLU A 56 -5.70 11.59 10.58
C GLU A 56 -5.27 10.12 10.72
N LEU A 57 -3.95 9.89 10.73
CA LEU A 57 -3.42 8.53 10.75
C LEU A 57 -3.69 7.85 12.08
N LEU A 58 -4.18 6.60 12.00
CA LEU A 58 -4.33 5.73 13.17
C LEU A 58 -2.98 5.53 13.87
N PRO A 59 -2.94 5.42 15.20
CA PRO A 59 -1.74 5.04 15.92
C PRO A 59 -1.32 3.62 15.50
N LEU A 60 -0.01 3.35 15.44
CA LEU A 60 0.50 2.01 15.18
C LEU A 60 0.02 1.03 16.24
N ASN A 61 -0.62 -0.05 15.81
CA ASN A 61 -1.09 -1.13 16.66
C ASN A 61 -1.41 -2.37 15.82
N GLU A 62 -1.47 -3.52 16.46
CA GLU A 62 -1.72 -4.81 15.80
C GLU A 62 -3.09 -4.89 15.09
N PHE A 63 -4.13 -4.23 15.61
CA PHE A 63 -5.53 -4.48 15.25
C PHE A 63 -6.06 -3.58 14.13
N SER A 64 -5.52 -2.37 13.96
CA SER A 64 -6.02 -1.43 12.95
C SER A 64 -4.93 -0.79 12.07
N ARG A 65 -3.70 -0.70 12.53
CA ARG A 65 -2.56 -0.22 11.74
C ARG A 65 -1.27 -0.93 12.15
N PRO A 66 -0.97 -2.10 11.55
CA PRO A 66 0.21 -2.89 11.92
C PRO A 66 1.54 -2.29 11.46
N GLY A 67 1.52 -1.32 10.54
CA GLY A 67 2.72 -0.77 9.90
C GLY A 67 3.38 -1.75 8.92
N THR A 68 2.62 -2.74 8.46
CA THR A 68 3.09 -3.68 7.42
C THR A 68 3.19 -2.95 6.08
N PRO A 69 4.32 -3.03 5.36
CA PRO A 69 4.45 -2.39 4.06
C PRO A 69 3.43 -2.93 3.04
N LEU A 70 2.85 -2.02 2.25
CA LEU A 70 2.09 -2.31 1.04
C LEU A 70 3.03 -2.13 -0.15
N GLU A 71 3.55 -3.23 -0.69
CA GLU A 71 4.61 -3.23 -1.70
C GLU A 71 4.13 -2.78 -3.08
N GLU A 72 2.88 -3.14 -3.43
CA GLU A 72 2.26 -2.81 -4.71
C GLU A 72 0.80 -2.42 -4.51
N VAL A 73 0.28 -1.53 -5.38
CA VAL A 73 -1.13 -1.20 -5.45
C VAL A 73 -1.66 -1.64 -6.81
N ASN A 74 -2.45 -2.71 -6.81
CA ASN A 74 -3.02 -3.35 -7.99
C ASN A 74 -4.53 -3.12 -8.13
N GLY A 75 -5.13 -2.36 -7.20
CA GLY A 75 -6.53 -2.02 -7.27
C GLY A 75 -7.04 -1.19 -6.10
N ILE A 76 -8.30 -0.80 -6.22
CA ILE A 76 -9.03 -0.04 -5.22
C ILE A 76 -10.27 -0.85 -4.86
N VAL A 77 -10.50 -1.07 -3.56
CA VAL A 77 -11.69 -1.79 -3.08
C VAL A 77 -12.63 -0.81 -2.40
N ILE A 78 -13.87 -0.78 -2.89
CA ILE A 78 -14.92 0.07 -2.36
C ILE A 78 -15.74 -0.72 -1.34
N HIS A 79 -15.96 -0.08 -0.19
CA HIS A 79 -16.73 -0.60 0.93
C HIS A 79 -17.79 0.40 1.39
N TYR A 80 -18.68 -0.05 2.27
CA TYR A 80 -19.51 0.80 3.09
C TYR A 80 -19.34 0.38 4.55
N VAL A 81 -19.42 1.32 5.49
CA VAL A 81 -19.12 1.06 6.91
C VAL A 81 -20.10 0.05 7.57
N GLY A 82 -21.24 -0.23 6.95
CA GLY A 82 -22.24 -1.18 7.47
C GLY A 82 -22.85 -0.77 8.82
N ASN A 83 -22.70 0.50 9.20
CA ASN A 83 -23.18 1.09 10.44
C ASN A 83 -23.91 2.41 10.12
N PRO A 84 -25.22 2.37 9.84
CA PRO A 84 -26.00 3.49 9.31
C PRO A 84 -25.93 4.73 10.20
N GLY A 85 -25.83 5.91 9.57
CA GLY A 85 -25.89 7.20 10.26
C GLY A 85 -24.61 7.56 11.03
N THR A 86 -23.55 6.75 10.97
CA THR A 86 -22.27 7.08 11.58
C THR A 86 -21.42 7.99 10.70
N THR A 87 -20.71 8.93 11.34
CA THR A 87 -19.80 9.85 10.65
C THR A 87 -18.42 9.21 10.41
N ALA A 88 -17.63 9.82 9.51
CA ALA A 88 -16.23 9.41 9.31
C ALA A 88 -15.42 9.47 10.63
N ALA A 89 -15.59 10.52 11.44
CA ALA A 89 -14.93 10.67 12.73
C ALA A 89 -15.29 9.55 13.72
N GLN A 90 -16.55 9.09 13.75
CA GLN A 90 -16.96 7.99 14.62
C GLN A 90 -16.34 6.66 14.17
N ASN A 91 -16.28 6.39 12.86
CA ASN A 91 -15.63 5.20 12.32
C ASN A 91 -14.10 5.24 12.51
N HIS A 92 -13.47 6.40 12.35
CA HIS A 92 -12.05 6.61 12.72
C HIS A 92 -11.80 6.32 14.20
N SER A 93 -12.68 6.81 15.09
CA SER A 93 -12.59 6.53 16.53
C SER A 93 -12.75 5.04 16.83
N PHE A 94 -13.64 4.33 16.12
CA PHE A 94 -13.75 2.88 16.24
C PHE A 94 -12.43 2.19 15.91
N PHE A 95 -11.82 2.48 14.77
CA PHE A 95 -10.52 1.92 14.38
C PHE A 95 -9.41 2.25 15.38
N THR A 96 -9.40 3.49 15.92
CA THR A 96 -8.45 3.90 16.94
C THR A 96 -8.59 3.10 18.23
N ASN A 97 -9.84 2.84 18.66
CA ASN A 97 -10.13 2.12 19.90
C ASN A 97 -9.76 0.64 19.82
N LEU A 98 -9.66 0.05 18.62
CA LEU A 98 -9.22 -1.33 18.47
C LEU A 98 -7.82 -1.59 19.05
N ALA A 99 -6.97 -0.58 19.11
CA ALA A 99 -5.68 -0.65 19.81
C ALA A 99 -5.81 -1.03 21.30
N GLN A 100 -6.96 -0.76 21.92
CA GLN A 100 -7.23 -1.03 23.33
C GLN A 100 -8.14 -2.24 23.54
N THR A 101 -9.17 -2.39 22.68
CA THR A 101 -10.18 -3.45 22.82
C THR A 101 -9.71 -4.78 22.25
N GLY A 102 -8.94 -4.75 21.15
CA GLY A 102 -8.47 -5.95 20.48
C GLY A 102 -9.58 -6.87 19.98
N GLU A 103 -10.82 -6.36 19.84
CA GLU A 103 -12.00 -7.19 19.56
C GLU A 103 -12.06 -7.70 18.13
N THR A 104 -11.38 -7.03 17.19
CA THR A 104 -11.31 -7.41 15.78
C THR A 104 -10.13 -6.73 15.09
N TYR A 105 -9.80 -7.22 13.89
CA TYR A 105 -8.87 -6.56 12.97
C TYR A 105 -9.69 -5.78 11.94
N ALA A 106 -9.63 -4.45 11.96
CA ALA A 106 -10.34 -3.62 11.01
C ALA A 106 -9.70 -2.24 10.86
N SER A 107 -9.60 -1.78 9.62
CA SER A 107 -9.26 -0.41 9.24
C SER A 107 -9.52 -0.21 7.75
N SER A 108 -9.39 1.03 7.28
CA SER A 108 -9.35 1.36 5.85
C SER A 108 -8.31 2.45 5.61
N HIS A 109 -7.85 2.58 4.35
CA HIS A 109 -6.97 3.69 4.01
C HIS A 109 -7.72 5.01 4.10
N PHE A 110 -8.97 5.02 3.61
CA PHE A 110 -9.82 6.21 3.62
C PHE A 110 -11.21 5.92 4.19
N LEU A 111 -11.76 6.94 4.83
CA LEU A 111 -13.17 7.07 5.17
C LEU A 111 -13.74 8.26 4.39
N VAL A 112 -14.91 8.06 3.76
CA VAL A 112 -15.70 9.13 3.14
C VAL A 112 -16.95 9.33 3.97
N GLY A 113 -17.12 10.51 4.53
CA GLY A 113 -18.21 10.82 5.44
C GLY A 113 -19.53 11.19 4.76
N LEU A 114 -20.56 11.41 5.56
CA LEU A 114 -21.92 11.71 5.09
C LEU A 114 -22.02 13.07 4.37
N ASP A 115 -21.19 14.04 4.78
CA ASP A 115 -21.12 15.37 4.19
C ASP A 115 -20.02 15.48 3.12
N GLY A 116 -19.43 14.33 2.75
CA GLY A 116 -18.39 14.24 1.72
C GLY A 116 -16.97 14.53 2.21
N GLU A 117 -16.76 14.69 3.51
CA GLU A 117 -15.42 14.79 4.09
C GLU A 117 -14.64 13.50 3.87
N VAL A 118 -13.33 13.62 3.60
CA VAL A 118 -12.44 12.48 3.39
C VAL A 118 -11.35 12.46 4.45
N LEU A 119 -11.27 11.38 5.20
CA LEU A 119 -10.21 11.14 6.19
C LEU A 119 -9.27 10.04 5.67
N GLN A 120 -7.96 10.29 5.77
CA GLN A 120 -6.95 9.26 5.55
C GLN A 120 -6.53 8.67 6.89
N ASN A 121 -6.78 7.37 7.09
CA ASN A 121 -6.49 6.64 8.34
C ASN A 121 -5.17 5.88 8.31
N VAL A 122 -4.81 5.33 7.13
CA VAL A 122 -3.61 4.51 6.94
C VAL A 122 -2.79 5.09 5.79
N PRO A 123 -1.45 5.19 5.92
CA PRO A 123 -0.59 5.61 4.82
C PRO A 123 -0.74 4.70 3.59
N LEU A 124 -0.58 5.26 2.40
CA LEU A 124 -0.74 4.52 1.14
C LEU A 124 0.32 3.44 0.87
N ASN A 125 1.38 3.41 1.67
CA ASN A 125 2.42 2.37 1.64
C ASN A 125 2.32 1.39 2.81
N GLU A 126 1.20 1.39 3.53
CA GLU A 126 0.94 0.44 4.61
C GLU A 126 -0.34 -0.34 4.34
N VAL A 127 -0.40 -1.59 4.81
CA VAL A 127 -1.58 -2.45 4.71
C VAL A 127 -2.68 -1.99 5.66
N ALA A 128 -3.92 -1.93 5.16
CA ALA A 128 -5.13 -1.76 5.95
C ALA A 128 -5.94 -3.08 6.01
N TYR A 129 -6.66 -3.30 7.10
CA TYR A 129 -7.47 -4.50 7.31
C TYR A 129 -8.93 -4.30 6.89
N CYS A 130 -9.20 -4.35 5.58
CA CYS A 130 -10.53 -4.08 5.02
C CYS A 130 -10.99 -5.11 3.98
N SER A 131 -10.07 -5.54 3.14
CA SER A 131 -10.36 -6.22 1.87
C SER A 131 -9.96 -7.71 1.86
N ASN A 132 -9.80 -8.34 3.04
CA ASN A 132 -9.43 -9.74 3.21
C ASN A 132 -8.14 -10.10 2.45
N GLN A 133 -8.19 -11.05 1.50
CA GLN A 133 -7.03 -11.49 0.70
C GLN A 133 -6.50 -10.41 -0.27
N ARG A 134 -7.18 -9.28 -0.40
CA ARG A 134 -6.74 -8.12 -1.19
C ARG A 134 -6.17 -7.01 -0.32
N ASN A 135 -5.96 -7.24 1.00
CA ASN A 135 -5.31 -6.25 1.88
C ASN A 135 -3.89 -5.93 1.44
N ASP A 136 -3.17 -6.92 0.88
CA ASP A 136 -1.73 -6.81 0.60
C ASP A 136 -1.43 -6.13 -0.75
N ASP A 137 -2.46 -5.79 -1.53
CA ASP A 137 -2.28 -5.24 -2.88
C ASP A 137 -3.33 -4.19 -3.29
N THR A 138 -4.14 -3.68 -2.36
CA THR A 138 -5.18 -2.69 -2.70
C THR A 138 -5.27 -1.53 -1.70
N ILE A 139 -5.74 -0.39 -2.20
CA ILE A 139 -6.22 0.71 -1.38
C ILE A 139 -7.71 0.49 -1.09
N SER A 140 -8.11 0.62 0.18
CA SER A 140 -9.50 0.45 0.62
C SER A 140 -10.14 1.79 0.96
N ILE A 141 -11.40 1.97 0.53
CA ILE A 141 -12.23 3.15 0.80
C ILE A 141 -13.52 2.69 1.47
N GLU A 142 -13.76 3.11 2.71
CA GLU A 142 -14.99 2.89 3.45
C GLU A 142 -15.88 4.13 3.37
N CYS A 143 -17.13 3.96 2.91
CA CYS A 143 -18.09 5.04 2.75
C CYS A 143 -19.16 4.99 3.82
N CYS A 144 -19.41 6.13 4.47
CA CYS A 144 -20.54 6.32 5.37
C CYS A 144 -21.85 6.37 4.56
N HIS A 145 -22.93 5.92 5.17
CA HIS A 145 -24.28 5.93 4.59
C HIS A 145 -25.32 6.30 5.64
N PRO A 146 -26.42 6.99 5.27
CA PRO A 146 -27.34 7.59 6.23
C PRO A 146 -28.26 6.57 6.91
N ASP A 147 -28.64 5.49 6.22
CA ASP A 147 -29.66 4.53 6.67
C ASP A 147 -29.38 3.10 6.21
N ASP A 148 -30.30 2.18 6.52
CA ASP A 148 -30.18 0.75 6.24
C ASP A 148 -30.24 0.38 4.75
N SER A 149 -30.58 1.30 3.84
CA SER A 149 -30.51 1.04 2.39
C SER A 149 -29.06 0.81 1.93
N GLY A 150 -28.09 1.46 2.61
CA GLY A 150 -26.69 1.46 2.22
C GLY A 150 -26.41 2.39 1.04
N GLU A 151 -27.39 3.19 0.61
CA GLU A 151 -27.21 4.23 -0.40
C GLU A 151 -26.33 5.36 0.15
N PHE A 152 -25.48 5.90 -0.71
CA PHE A 152 -24.63 7.03 -0.35
C PHE A 152 -25.38 8.35 -0.53
N THR A 153 -25.07 9.33 0.31
CA THR A 153 -25.50 10.72 0.04
C THR A 153 -24.84 11.23 -1.25
N SER A 154 -25.42 12.26 -1.87
CA SER A 154 -24.76 12.87 -3.04
C SER A 154 -23.35 13.35 -2.72
N ALA A 155 -23.13 13.92 -1.53
CA ALA A 155 -21.83 14.40 -1.09
C ALA A 155 -20.82 13.25 -0.90
N THR A 156 -21.24 12.15 -0.26
CA THR A 156 -20.43 10.92 -0.14
C THR A 156 -20.06 10.38 -1.52
N TYR A 157 -21.04 10.27 -2.43
CA TYR A 157 -20.84 9.74 -3.78
C TYR A 157 -19.86 10.61 -4.59
N GLU A 158 -20.03 11.93 -4.60
CA GLU A 158 -19.16 12.87 -5.31
C GLU A 158 -17.71 12.80 -4.79
N SER A 159 -17.55 12.72 -3.47
CA SER A 159 -16.22 12.57 -2.86
C SER A 159 -15.61 11.19 -3.13
N LEU A 160 -16.41 10.13 -3.17
CA LEU A 160 -15.95 8.79 -3.56
C LEU A 160 -15.44 8.78 -5.00
N VAL A 161 -16.18 9.37 -5.95
CA VAL A 161 -15.74 9.51 -7.35
C VAL A 161 -14.42 10.27 -7.42
N ARG A 162 -14.35 11.44 -6.77
CA ARG A 162 -13.14 12.27 -6.76
C ARG A 162 -11.92 11.54 -6.18
N LEU A 163 -12.10 10.85 -5.05
CA LEU A 163 -11.03 10.11 -4.38
C LEU A 163 -10.55 8.94 -5.23
N THR A 164 -11.47 8.17 -5.80
CA THR A 164 -11.14 7.00 -6.63
C THR A 164 -10.39 7.42 -7.89
N ARG A 165 -10.82 8.49 -8.57
CA ARG A 165 -10.11 9.05 -9.75
C ARG A 165 -8.69 9.47 -9.41
N TRP A 166 -8.50 10.22 -8.31
CA TRP A 166 -7.17 10.61 -7.87
C TRP A 166 -6.27 9.39 -7.63
N LEU A 167 -6.77 8.36 -6.94
CA LEU A 167 -6.00 7.12 -6.72
C LEU A 167 -5.70 6.38 -8.03
N MET A 168 -6.66 6.32 -8.96
CA MET A 168 -6.45 5.70 -10.28
C MET A 168 -5.34 6.43 -11.04
N GLU A 169 -5.32 7.76 -11.04
CA GLU A 169 -4.29 8.57 -11.69
C GLU A 169 -2.91 8.33 -11.06
N GLU A 170 -2.82 8.40 -9.73
CA GLU A 170 -1.56 8.24 -9.00
C GLU A 170 -0.94 6.85 -9.17
N TYR A 171 -1.76 5.80 -9.26
CA TYR A 171 -1.27 4.43 -9.38
C TYR A 171 -1.31 3.88 -10.81
N GLY A 172 -1.86 4.64 -11.77
CA GLY A 172 -1.99 4.23 -13.17
C GLY A 172 -2.98 3.07 -13.33
N LEU A 173 -4.07 3.08 -12.56
CA LEU A 173 -5.12 2.07 -12.59
C LEU A 173 -6.23 2.46 -13.58
N ASP A 174 -6.94 1.48 -14.09
CA ASP A 174 -8.18 1.67 -14.85
C ASP A 174 -9.41 1.18 -14.07
N THR A 175 -10.60 1.38 -14.63
CA THR A 175 -11.86 1.01 -13.97
C THR A 175 -12.01 -0.48 -13.70
N SER A 176 -11.31 -1.35 -14.42
CA SER A 176 -11.33 -2.81 -14.17
C SER A 176 -10.61 -3.20 -12.87
N GLN A 177 -9.79 -2.31 -12.33
CA GLN A 177 -9.05 -2.48 -11.08
C GLN A 177 -9.76 -1.81 -9.88
N VAL A 178 -10.90 -1.16 -10.13
CA VAL A 178 -11.80 -0.67 -9.09
C VAL A 178 -12.88 -1.72 -8.87
N ILE A 179 -12.91 -2.31 -7.68
CA ILE A 179 -13.77 -3.44 -7.35
C ILE A 179 -14.53 -3.21 -6.04
N ARG A 180 -15.62 -3.96 -5.83
CA ARG A 180 -16.35 -3.98 -4.57
C ARG A 180 -15.77 -5.04 -3.63
N HIS A 181 -15.93 -4.90 -2.35
CA HIS A 181 -15.63 -5.99 -1.41
C HIS A 181 -16.42 -7.27 -1.77
N TYR A 182 -17.62 -7.13 -2.33
CA TYR A 182 -18.41 -8.24 -2.88
C TYR A 182 -17.62 -9.07 -3.89
N ASP A 183 -16.86 -8.42 -4.77
CA ASP A 183 -16.09 -9.09 -5.82
C ASP A 183 -14.90 -9.88 -5.25
N VAL A 184 -14.48 -9.55 -4.02
CA VAL A 184 -13.40 -10.24 -3.31
C VAL A 184 -13.90 -11.46 -2.54
N THR A 185 -15.05 -11.33 -1.83
CA THR A 185 -15.47 -12.34 -0.84
C THR A 185 -16.92 -12.82 -1.01
N GLY A 186 -17.73 -12.17 -1.85
CA GLY A 186 -19.17 -12.38 -1.92
C GLY A 186 -19.97 -11.70 -0.80
N LYS A 187 -19.30 -10.96 0.10
CA LYS A 187 -19.98 -10.15 1.13
C LYS A 187 -20.83 -9.06 0.49
N LEU A 188 -22.03 -8.81 1.01
CA LEU A 188 -22.91 -7.71 0.57
C LEU A 188 -22.29 -6.34 0.95
N CYS A 189 -21.28 -5.92 0.20
CA CYS A 189 -20.52 -4.70 0.47
C CYS A 189 -19.87 -4.13 -0.81
N PRO A 190 -20.11 -2.85 -1.17
CA PRO A 190 -21.14 -1.96 -0.58
C PRO A 190 -22.55 -2.46 -0.93
N LYS A 191 -23.45 -2.40 0.04
CA LYS A 191 -24.79 -2.96 -0.12
C LYS A 191 -25.52 -2.41 -1.35
N ALA A 192 -25.65 -1.09 -1.48
CA ALA A 192 -26.36 -0.47 -2.59
C ALA A 192 -25.76 -0.83 -3.96
N PHE A 193 -24.43 -0.88 -4.09
CA PHE A 193 -23.76 -1.24 -5.34
C PHE A 193 -23.87 -2.73 -5.69
N VAL A 194 -24.21 -3.58 -4.73
CA VAL A 194 -24.46 -5.02 -4.99
C VAL A 194 -25.93 -5.27 -5.32
N GLU A 195 -26.87 -4.67 -4.57
CA GLU A 195 -28.31 -4.82 -4.77
C GLU A 195 -28.80 -4.08 -6.03
N HIS A 196 -28.10 -3.00 -6.44
CA HIS A 196 -28.38 -2.16 -7.59
C HIS A 196 -27.16 -2.12 -8.54
N PRO A 197 -26.94 -3.15 -9.38
CA PRO A 197 -25.79 -3.22 -10.27
C PRO A 197 -25.67 -2.03 -11.23
N GLU A 198 -26.80 -1.41 -11.60
CA GLU A 198 -26.84 -0.20 -12.43
C GLU A 198 -26.18 1.02 -11.76
N GLU A 199 -26.23 1.10 -10.42
CA GLU A 199 -25.55 2.13 -9.65
C GLU A 199 -24.02 1.92 -9.64
N TRP A 200 -23.60 0.66 -9.54
CA TRP A 200 -22.18 0.31 -9.69
C TRP A 200 -21.64 0.66 -11.09
N GLU A 201 -22.39 0.29 -12.14
CA GLU A 201 -22.02 0.64 -13.51
C GLU A 201 -22.01 2.16 -13.74
N ARG A 202 -22.96 2.90 -13.12
CA ARG A 202 -22.95 4.36 -13.14
C ARG A 202 -21.71 4.92 -12.48
N PHE A 203 -21.33 4.38 -11.34
CA PHE A 203 -20.10 4.78 -10.64
C PHE A 203 -18.86 4.54 -11.50
N LEU A 204 -18.70 3.36 -12.10
CA LEU A 204 -17.55 3.09 -12.98
C LEU A 204 -17.50 4.04 -14.18
N ARG A 205 -18.64 4.33 -14.82
CA ARG A 205 -18.69 5.33 -15.90
C ARG A 205 -18.28 6.73 -15.42
N ALA A 206 -18.72 7.12 -14.23
CA ALA A 206 -18.32 8.40 -13.65
C ALA A 206 -16.83 8.50 -13.39
N LEU A 207 -16.09 7.41 -13.26
CA LEU A 207 -14.62 7.42 -13.12
C LEU A 207 -13.89 7.72 -14.44
N GLU A 208 -14.54 7.53 -15.59
CA GLU A 208 -13.96 7.71 -16.94
C GLU A 208 -14.18 9.13 -17.52
N GLU A 209 -15.12 9.89 -16.96
CA GLU A 209 -15.42 11.29 -17.38
C GLU A 209 -14.38 12.30 -16.87
#